data_02cf551bdc4fa7398b6067e97630e0e2
#
_entry.id   02cf551bdc4fa7398b6067e97630e0e2
#
_cell.length_a   1.000
_cell.length_b   1.000
_cell.length_c   1.000
_cell.angle_alpha   90.00
_cell.angle_beta   90.00
_cell.angle_gamma   90.00
#
_symmetry.space_group_name_H-M   'P 1'
#
loop_
_entity.id
_entity.type
_entity.pdbx_description
1 polymer ?
#
loop_
_entity_poly.entity_id
_entity_poly.type
_entity_poly.pdbx_seq_one_letter_code
_entity_poly.pdbx_strand_id
1 'polypeptide(L)'
;MNNLHKTQDSNNPIPNTNTNNTKSKKSYFFVILSVFIIFCILSFVGYEFIKYKQQNELYNTALSLKNEKQFASAEDLFLSLGDFKDSQEQIDLIKEDYITDFAKTAGSIYGTGISSWVLGSPYGKIFIQCDYTNYILPVSRMKIEDMIKNEMARIENLISDNEKALSALKNPPSAYKGCYELLLNILDNDKNIYELAKNPISYYDTYTSEYFTRYDKLDESFNSLTEHMKNCDNSSIFNKLSRSYCADIIAQSDIKDTEIN
;
A
#
# COMPACT_ATOMS: atom_id res chain seq x y z
N MET A 1 -65.48 -112.90 30.93
CA MET A 1 -66.38 -111.75 30.88
C MET A 1 -65.55 -110.48 30.73
N ASN A 2 -65.72 -109.91 29.51
CA ASN A 2 -65.74 -108.47 29.24
C ASN A 2 -64.73 -107.61 29.94
N ASN A 3 -64.02 -106.70 29.34
CA ASN A 3 -64.27 -105.87 28.21
C ASN A 3 -63.01 -105.03 27.91
N LEU A 4 -62.74 -104.80 26.71
CA LEU A 4 -62.70 -103.58 25.99
C LEU A 4 -61.57 -102.54 26.38
N HIS A 5 -60.60 -102.50 25.54
CA HIS A 5 -60.21 -101.42 24.60
C HIS A 5 -60.37 -99.98 24.93
N LYS A 6 -59.34 -99.28 24.82
CA LYS A 6 -59.36 -98.09 23.97
C LYS A 6 -57.93 -97.62 23.62
N THR A 7 -57.63 -97.66 22.40
CA THR A 7 -56.49 -97.00 21.79
C THR A 7 -56.68 -95.47 21.85
N GLN A 8 -55.65 -94.83 22.16
CA GLN A 8 -55.61 -93.37 21.98
C GLN A 8 -54.41 -93.00 21.12
N ASP A 9 -54.70 -92.55 19.95
CA ASP A 9 -53.77 -91.89 19.03
C ASP A 9 -53.26 -90.59 19.66
N SER A 10 -51.97 -90.45 19.76
CA SER A 10 -51.34 -89.19 20.12
C SER A 10 -50.71 -88.56 18.83
N ASN A 11 -51.46 -87.71 18.25
CA ASN A 11 -50.92 -86.78 17.29
C ASN A 11 -50.13 -85.71 18.01
N ASN A 12 -48.82 -85.77 17.95
CA ASN A 12 -47.94 -84.68 18.33
C ASN A 12 -47.75 -83.77 17.13
N PRO A 13 -48.12 -82.50 17.22
CA PRO A 13 -47.77 -81.51 16.20
C PRO A 13 -46.29 -81.13 16.39
N ILE A 14 -45.52 -81.22 15.35
CA ILE A 14 -44.15 -80.76 15.23
C ILE A 14 -44.18 -79.22 15.40
N PRO A 15 -43.44 -78.62 16.32
CA PRO A 15 -43.32 -77.18 16.40
C PRO A 15 -42.51 -76.66 15.21
N ASN A 16 -43.17 -75.91 14.35
CA ASN A 16 -42.60 -75.21 13.22
C ASN A 16 -41.77 -74.01 13.74
N THR A 17 -40.49 -74.23 13.98
CA THR A 17 -39.57 -73.14 14.34
C THR A 17 -39.17 -72.33 13.12
N ASN A 18 -40.12 -71.53 12.64
CA ASN A 18 -39.82 -70.42 11.75
C ASN A 18 -39.26 -69.25 12.59
N THR A 19 -38.02 -69.38 13.06
CA THR A 19 -37.30 -68.30 13.71
C THR A 19 -36.90 -67.28 12.67
N ASN A 20 -37.64 -66.20 12.72
CA ASN A 20 -37.51 -64.97 11.91
C ASN A 20 -36.06 -64.49 11.84
N ASN A 21 -35.45 -64.63 10.70
CA ASN A 21 -34.15 -64.06 10.26
C ASN A 21 -34.24 -62.55 9.99
N THR A 22 -35.24 -61.85 10.57
CA THR A 22 -35.44 -60.40 10.40
C THR A 22 -34.58 -59.52 11.31
N LYS A 23 -34.00 -60.08 12.37
CA LYS A 23 -33.08 -59.30 13.25
C LYS A 23 -31.71 -59.05 12.66
N SER A 24 -31.24 -59.97 11.79
CA SER A 24 -29.90 -59.84 11.15
C SER A 24 -29.83 -58.68 10.15
N LYS A 25 -30.84 -58.48 9.29
CA LYS A 25 -30.83 -57.42 8.28
C LYS A 25 -30.85 -56.00 8.82
N LYS A 26 -31.54 -55.75 9.94
CA LYS A 26 -31.52 -54.43 10.62
C LYS A 26 -30.16 -54.10 11.22
N SER A 27 -29.45 -55.07 11.76
CA SER A 27 -28.13 -54.89 12.35
C SER A 27 -27.07 -54.50 11.28
N TYR A 28 -27.06 -55.13 10.12
CA TYR A 28 -26.17 -54.76 9.01
C TYR A 28 -26.44 -53.39 8.44
N PHE A 29 -27.74 -52.97 8.38
CA PHE A 29 -28.09 -51.62 7.95
C PHE A 29 -27.48 -50.56 8.84
N PHE A 30 -27.58 -50.73 10.17
CA PHE A 30 -26.97 -49.76 11.12
C PHE A 30 -25.44 -49.74 11.04
N VAL A 31 -24.79 -50.88 10.81
CA VAL A 31 -23.33 -50.93 10.60
C VAL A 31 -22.94 -50.19 9.34
N ILE A 32 -23.61 -50.41 8.23
CA ILE A 32 -23.33 -49.72 6.93
C ILE A 32 -23.58 -48.24 7.10
N LEU A 33 -24.67 -47.83 7.76
CA LEU A 33 -24.97 -46.41 7.98
C LEU A 33 -23.88 -45.72 8.85
N SER A 34 -23.42 -46.40 9.92
CA SER A 34 -22.34 -45.85 10.77
C SER A 34 -21.03 -45.69 10.03
N VAL A 35 -20.64 -46.66 9.20
CA VAL A 35 -19.44 -46.57 8.34
C VAL A 35 -19.56 -45.42 7.35
N PHE A 36 -20.74 -45.22 6.75
CA PHE A 36 -20.98 -44.12 5.84
C PHE A 36 -20.89 -42.75 6.54
N ILE A 37 -21.44 -42.60 7.75
CA ILE A 37 -21.35 -41.40 8.56
C ILE A 37 -19.89 -41.10 8.90
N ILE A 38 -19.10 -42.10 9.32
CA ILE A 38 -17.68 -41.93 9.62
C ILE A 38 -16.92 -41.45 8.37
N PHE A 39 -17.20 -42.06 7.22
CA PHE A 39 -16.57 -41.67 5.96
C PHE A 39 -16.92 -40.21 5.58
N CYS A 40 -18.16 -39.77 5.75
CA CYS A 40 -18.58 -38.38 5.53
C CYS A 40 -17.85 -37.41 6.48
N ILE A 41 -17.72 -37.77 7.77
CA ILE A 41 -16.98 -36.96 8.75
C ILE A 41 -15.50 -36.85 8.36
N LEU A 42 -14.85 -37.96 8.02
CA LEU A 42 -13.43 -37.95 7.62
C LEU A 42 -13.23 -37.15 6.34
N SER A 43 -14.14 -37.26 5.37
CA SER A 43 -14.07 -36.48 4.11
C SER A 43 -14.23 -34.98 4.40
N PHE A 44 -15.15 -34.60 5.28
CA PHE A 44 -15.36 -33.21 5.68
C PHE A 44 -14.13 -32.65 6.40
N VAL A 45 -13.59 -33.38 7.38
CA VAL A 45 -12.37 -32.98 8.13
C VAL A 45 -11.18 -32.87 7.17
N GLY A 46 -11.03 -33.81 6.23
CA GLY A 46 -9.99 -33.77 5.21
C GLY A 46 -10.11 -32.54 4.30
N TYR A 47 -11.32 -32.19 3.87
CA TYR A 47 -11.61 -31.01 3.08
C TYR A 47 -11.25 -29.71 3.84
N GLU A 48 -11.71 -29.57 5.09
CA GLU A 48 -11.40 -28.40 5.92
C GLU A 48 -9.89 -28.27 6.19
N PHE A 49 -9.19 -29.36 6.37
CA PHE A 49 -7.73 -29.37 6.55
C PHE A 49 -6.99 -28.88 5.28
N ILE A 50 -7.39 -29.36 4.11
CA ILE A 50 -6.81 -28.92 2.83
C ILE A 50 -7.08 -27.43 2.61
N LYS A 51 -8.32 -27.00 2.84
CA LYS A 51 -8.74 -25.60 2.73
C LYS A 51 -7.91 -24.70 3.67
N TYR A 52 -7.77 -25.11 4.94
CA TYR A 52 -6.95 -24.38 5.91
C TYR A 52 -5.49 -24.26 5.46
N LYS A 53 -4.90 -25.34 4.93
CA LYS A 53 -3.53 -25.32 4.43
C LYS A 53 -3.37 -24.34 3.26
N GLN A 54 -4.29 -24.35 2.30
CA GLN A 54 -4.28 -23.42 1.17
C GLN A 54 -4.44 -21.96 1.61
N GLN A 55 -5.37 -21.69 2.53
CA GLN A 55 -5.54 -20.35 3.10
C GLN A 55 -4.29 -19.87 3.84
N ASN A 56 -3.62 -20.78 4.56
CA ASN A 56 -2.39 -20.45 5.27
C ASN A 56 -1.21 -20.15 4.32
N GLU A 57 -1.12 -20.85 3.20
CA GLU A 57 -0.12 -20.56 2.16
C GLU A 57 -0.38 -19.20 1.50
N LEU A 58 -1.62 -18.88 1.16
CA LEU A 58 -2.03 -17.57 0.62
C LEU A 58 -1.75 -16.44 1.62
N TYR A 59 -2.05 -16.67 2.90
CA TYR A 59 -1.80 -15.71 3.97
C TYR A 59 -0.29 -15.40 4.10
N ASN A 60 0.57 -16.41 4.07
CA ASN A 60 2.01 -16.22 4.13
C ASN A 60 2.55 -15.50 2.87
N THR A 61 1.97 -15.78 1.71
CA THR A 61 2.29 -15.08 0.45
C THR A 61 1.89 -13.60 0.56
N ALA A 62 0.71 -13.30 1.10
CA ALA A 62 0.27 -11.93 1.30
C ALA A 62 1.18 -11.15 2.26
N LEU A 63 1.65 -11.78 3.35
CA LEU A 63 2.65 -11.18 4.24
C LEU A 63 3.98 -10.91 3.55
N SER A 64 4.45 -11.81 2.67
CA SER A 64 5.67 -11.59 1.89
C SER A 64 5.51 -10.37 0.96
N LEU A 65 4.41 -10.30 0.22
CA LEU A 65 4.10 -9.17 -0.66
C LEU A 65 4.01 -7.85 0.10
N LYS A 66 3.40 -7.84 1.29
CA LYS A 66 3.37 -6.66 2.17
C LYS A 66 4.79 -6.21 2.52
N ASN A 67 5.65 -7.15 2.95
CA ASN A 67 7.04 -6.83 3.31
C ASN A 67 7.86 -6.33 2.12
N GLU A 68 7.53 -6.77 0.90
CA GLU A 68 8.11 -6.32 -0.35
C GLU A 68 7.49 -5.01 -0.87
N LYS A 69 6.58 -4.40 -0.10
CA LYS A 69 5.82 -3.19 -0.46
C LYS A 69 4.96 -3.34 -1.72
N GLN A 70 4.58 -4.55 -2.09
CA GLN A 70 3.62 -4.83 -3.15
C GLN A 70 2.19 -4.73 -2.60
N PHE A 71 1.84 -3.53 -2.14
CA PHE A 71 0.67 -3.28 -1.31
C PHE A 71 -0.66 -3.68 -1.95
N ALA A 72 -0.89 -3.36 -3.22
CA ALA A 72 -2.12 -3.75 -3.92
C ALA A 72 -2.28 -5.27 -3.99
N SER A 73 -1.20 -6.00 -4.35
CA SER A 73 -1.25 -7.46 -4.45
C SER A 73 -1.45 -8.12 -3.09
N ALA A 74 -0.84 -7.56 -2.04
CA ALA A 74 -1.03 -8.03 -0.67
C ALA A 74 -2.48 -7.80 -0.20
N GLU A 75 -3.04 -6.60 -0.45
CA GLU A 75 -4.43 -6.26 -0.14
C GLU A 75 -5.41 -7.23 -0.82
N ASP A 76 -5.24 -7.48 -2.13
CA ASP A 76 -6.09 -8.40 -2.89
C ASP A 76 -6.09 -9.82 -2.30
N LEU A 77 -4.92 -10.33 -1.88
CA LEU A 77 -4.83 -11.64 -1.26
C LEU A 77 -5.49 -11.67 0.13
N PHE A 78 -5.27 -10.66 0.98
CA PHE A 78 -5.93 -10.60 2.29
C PHE A 78 -7.45 -10.45 2.16
N LEU A 79 -7.95 -9.67 1.18
CA LEU A 79 -9.36 -9.58 0.87
C LEU A 79 -9.95 -10.94 0.46
N SER A 80 -9.22 -11.71 -0.35
CA SER A 80 -9.65 -13.06 -0.76
C SER A 80 -9.73 -14.06 0.39
N LEU A 81 -8.97 -13.83 1.46
CA LEU A 81 -8.93 -14.66 2.67
C LEU A 81 -10.10 -14.35 3.63
N GLY A 82 -10.72 -13.17 3.53
CA GLY A 82 -11.81 -12.75 4.41
C GLY A 82 -11.40 -12.75 5.88
N ASP A 83 -12.14 -13.49 6.71
CA ASP A 83 -11.93 -13.57 8.17
C ASP A 83 -10.82 -14.58 8.56
N PHE A 84 -10.02 -15.05 7.62
CA PHE A 84 -8.94 -16.00 7.95
C PHE A 84 -7.84 -15.29 8.73
N LYS A 85 -7.57 -15.74 9.96
CA LYS A 85 -6.64 -15.12 10.93
C LYS A 85 -6.97 -13.63 11.11
N ASP A 86 -5.96 -12.78 11.03
CA ASP A 86 -6.02 -11.34 11.15
C ASP A 86 -5.98 -10.61 9.79
N SER A 87 -6.46 -11.25 8.72
CA SER A 87 -6.40 -10.70 7.35
C SER A 87 -6.97 -9.29 7.25
N GLN A 88 -8.06 -9.01 7.96
CA GLN A 88 -8.66 -7.67 7.98
C GLN A 88 -7.76 -6.63 8.65
N GLU A 89 -7.11 -6.99 9.77
CA GLU A 89 -6.12 -6.12 10.44
C GLU A 89 -4.91 -5.86 9.54
N GLN A 90 -4.45 -6.88 8.79
CA GLN A 90 -3.35 -6.72 7.84
C GLN A 90 -3.68 -5.75 6.70
N ILE A 91 -4.94 -5.69 6.23
CA ILE A 91 -5.39 -4.70 5.24
C ILE A 91 -5.27 -3.28 5.81
N ASP A 92 -5.67 -3.07 7.06
CA ASP A 92 -5.58 -1.75 7.69
C ASP A 92 -4.11 -1.32 7.90
N LEU A 93 -3.25 -2.26 8.29
CA LEU A 93 -1.81 -2.02 8.39
C LEU A 93 -1.15 -1.72 7.04
N ILE A 94 -1.60 -2.36 5.95
CA ILE A 94 -1.14 -2.05 4.58
C ILE A 94 -1.48 -0.60 4.22
N LYS A 95 -2.69 -0.15 4.53
CA LYS A 95 -3.11 1.24 4.27
C LYS A 95 -2.29 2.24 5.07
N GLU A 96 -2.01 1.93 6.34
CA GLU A 96 -1.20 2.78 7.21
C GLU A 96 0.26 2.85 6.76
N ASP A 97 0.86 1.72 6.41
CA ASP A 97 2.23 1.65 5.88
C ASP A 97 2.35 2.44 4.56
N TYR A 98 1.40 2.24 3.65
CA TYR A 98 1.37 2.95 2.37
C TYR A 98 1.23 4.46 2.57
N ILE A 99 0.24 4.93 3.34
CA ILE A 99 0.02 6.36 3.53
C ILE A 99 1.18 7.05 4.22
N THR A 100 1.88 6.33 5.10
CA THR A 100 3.08 6.84 5.77
C THR A 100 4.20 7.11 4.76
N ASP A 101 4.53 6.15 3.91
CA ASP A 101 5.56 6.31 2.89
C ASP A 101 5.12 7.33 1.81
N PHE A 102 3.85 7.31 1.43
CA PHE A 102 3.27 8.25 0.48
C PHE A 102 3.35 9.71 0.97
N ALA A 103 2.97 9.96 2.22
CA ALA A 103 3.02 11.30 2.82
C ALA A 103 4.45 11.84 2.94
N LYS A 104 5.41 10.98 3.29
CA LYS A 104 6.83 11.35 3.32
C LYS A 104 7.33 11.74 1.94
N THR A 105 7.01 10.92 0.93
CA THR A 105 7.40 11.17 -0.46
C THR A 105 6.76 12.45 -0.99
N ALA A 106 5.47 12.67 -0.74
CA ALA A 106 4.77 13.88 -1.13
C ALA A 106 5.38 15.13 -0.50
N GLY A 107 5.69 15.08 0.79
CA GLY A 107 6.34 16.19 1.50
C GLY A 107 7.75 16.46 0.97
N SER A 108 8.50 15.40 0.67
CA SER A 108 9.85 15.52 0.08
C SER A 108 9.80 16.16 -1.31
N ILE A 109 8.92 15.70 -2.20
CA ILE A 109 8.76 16.24 -3.55
C ILE A 109 8.38 17.73 -3.47
N TYR A 110 7.36 18.06 -2.68
CA TYR A 110 6.92 19.46 -2.55
C TYR A 110 7.99 20.36 -1.93
N GLY A 111 8.71 19.89 -0.91
CA GLY A 111 9.83 20.59 -0.31
C GLY A 111 11.01 20.78 -1.27
N THR A 112 11.26 19.80 -2.14
CA THR A 112 12.26 19.90 -3.21
C THR A 112 11.85 20.99 -4.22
N GLY A 113 10.58 21.01 -4.63
CA GLY A 113 10.03 22.04 -5.52
C GLY A 113 10.14 23.45 -4.95
N ILE A 114 9.88 23.62 -3.64
CA ILE A 114 10.10 24.91 -2.95
C ILE A 114 11.59 25.28 -2.95
N SER A 115 12.49 24.32 -2.69
CA SER A 115 13.94 24.58 -2.77
C SER A 115 14.40 24.96 -4.17
N SER A 116 13.85 24.29 -5.20
CA SER A 116 14.05 24.63 -6.61
C SER A 116 13.54 26.03 -6.92
N TRP A 117 12.40 26.38 -6.36
CA TRP A 117 11.84 27.73 -6.46
C TRP A 117 12.72 28.77 -5.78
N VAL A 118 13.21 28.57 -4.57
CA VAL A 118 14.13 29.48 -3.89
C VAL A 118 15.42 29.66 -4.67
N LEU A 119 16.01 28.57 -5.19
CA LEU A 119 17.20 28.61 -6.06
C LEU A 119 16.98 29.44 -7.32
N GLY A 120 15.82 29.30 -7.96
CA GLY A 120 15.44 29.98 -9.18
C GLY A 120 14.87 31.37 -8.99
N SER A 121 14.67 31.83 -7.75
CA SER A 121 14.05 33.13 -7.49
C SER A 121 14.76 34.28 -8.20
N PRO A 122 14.05 35.35 -8.58
CA PRO A 122 14.68 36.50 -9.21
C PRO A 122 15.86 37.06 -8.41
N TYR A 123 15.80 36.94 -7.08
CA TYR A 123 16.90 37.34 -6.21
C TYR A 123 18.11 36.40 -6.35
N GLY A 124 17.94 35.09 -6.39
CA GLY A 124 19.03 34.12 -6.62
C GLY A 124 19.71 34.37 -7.97
N LYS A 125 18.98 34.85 -9.00
CA LYS A 125 19.52 35.15 -10.32
C LYS A 125 20.12 36.54 -10.47
N ILE A 126 19.65 37.54 -9.75
CA ILE A 126 20.33 38.82 -9.65
C ILE A 126 21.77 38.58 -9.17
N PHE A 127 21.99 37.63 -8.27
CA PHE A 127 23.33 37.23 -7.84
C PHE A 127 24.13 36.52 -8.94
N ILE A 128 23.49 35.76 -9.86
CA ILE A 128 24.18 35.00 -10.92
C ILE A 128 24.42 35.83 -12.17
N GLN A 129 23.47 36.68 -12.57
CA GLN A 129 23.49 37.39 -13.86
C GLN A 129 23.82 38.89 -13.77
N CYS A 130 23.58 39.52 -12.64
CA CYS A 130 24.08 40.90 -12.51
C CYS A 130 25.57 40.86 -12.32
N ASP A 131 26.23 41.56 -13.23
CA ASP A 131 27.62 41.92 -13.13
C ASP A 131 27.82 42.89 -11.93
N TYR A 132 27.41 42.42 -10.74
CA TYR A 132 27.70 43.08 -9.47
C TYR A 132 29.20 43.03 -9.15
N THR A 133 30.01 42.71 -10.18
CA THR A 133 31.47 42.64 -10.11
C THR A 133 32.09 43.89 -9.53
N ASN A 134 31.39 45.01 -9.56
CA ASN A 134 31.88 46.28 -9.00
C ASN A 134 31.60 46.46 -7.47
N TYR A 135 30.76 45.63 -6.85
CA TYR A 135 30.35 45.85 -5.47
C TYR A 135 30.57 44.64 -4.54
N ILE A 136 30.75 43.43 -5.05
CA ILE A 136 31.01 42.24 -4.21
C ILE A 136 32.48 41.87 -4.31
N LEU A 137 33.13 41.75 -3.16
CA LEU A 137 34.52 41.27 -3.09
C LEU A 137 34.61 39.87 -3.77
N PRO A 138 35.71 39.61 -4.54
CA PRO A 138 35.89 38.33 -5.25
C PRO A 138 35.69 37.08 -4.38
N VAL A 139 36.04 37.15 -3.11
CA VAL A 139 35.90 36.06 -2.13
C VAL A 139 34.41 35.78 -1.82
N SER A 140 33.57 36.84 -1.77
CA SER A 140 32.12 36.68 -1.52
C SER A 140 31.41 36.08 -2.75
N ARG A 141 31.83 36.45 -3.95
CA ARG A 141 31.33 35.87 -5.21
C ARG A 141 31.61 34.36 -5.30
N MET A 142 32.85 33.95 -5.04
CA MET A 142 33.20 32.51 -5.05
C MET A 142 32.38 31.70 -4.04
N LYS A 143 32.12 32.24 -2.85
CA LYS A 143 31.29 31.57 -1.83
C LYS A 143 29.85 31.41 -2.29
N ILE A 144 29.25 32.39 -2.97
CA ILE A 144 27.90 32.36 -3.50
C ILE A 144 27.82 31.35 -4.65
N GLU A 145 28.77 31.35 -5.57
CA GLU A 145 28.82 30.38 -6.68
C GLU A 145 28.93 28.94 -6.15
N ASP A 146 29.76 28.70 -5.13
CA ASP A 146 29.89 27.39 -4.48
C ASP A 146 28.60 26.98 -3.76
N MET A 147 27.93 27.90 -3.07
CA MET A 147 26.63 27.63 -2.41
C MET A 147 25.58 27.25 -3.43
N ILE A 148 25.46 27.98 -4.53
CA ILE A 148 24.51 27.68 -5.61
C ILE A 148 24.80 26.31 -6.22
N LYS A 149 26.07 26.02 -6.51
CA LYS A 149 26.49 24.73 -7.07
C LYS A 149 26.15 23.56 -6.12
N ASN A 150 26.41 23.74 -4.84
CA ASN A 150 26.11 22.73 -3.81
C ASN A 150 24.61 22.51 -3.70
N GLU A 151 23.80 23.58 -3.69
CA GLU A 151 22.36 23.50 -3.63
C GLU A 151 21.76 22.83 -4.88
N MET A 152 22.27 23.15 -6.08
CA MET A 152 21.88 22.45 -7.31
C MET A 152 22.16 20.95 -7.20
N ALA A 153 23.33 20.55 -6.75
CA ALA A 153 23.67 19.15 -6.56
C ALA A 153 22.77 18.47 -5.51
N ARG A 154 22.42 19.19 -4.42
CA ARG A 154 21.48 18.71 -3.41
C ARG A 154 20.09 18.46 -4.00
N ILE A 155 19.57 19.41 -4.76
CA ILE A 155 18.26 19.29 -5.39
C ILE A 155 18.23 18.14 -6.42
N GLU A 156 19.27 17.98 -7.24
CA GLU A 156 19.38 16.84 -8.17
C GLU A 156 19.33 15.49 -7.45
N ASN A 157 20.03 15.38 -6.34
CA ASN A 157 19.99 14.16 -5.52
C ASN A 157 18.59 13.93 -4.94
N LEU A 158 17.92 14.97 -4.42
CA LEU A 158 16.58 14.89 -3.89
C LEU A 158 15.57 14.47 -4.96
N ILE A 159 15.64 15.02 -6.16
CA ILE A 159 14.79 14.62 -7.30
C ILE A 159 15.00 13.13 -7.61
N SER A 160 16.26 12.68 -7.70
CA SER A 160 16.58 11.27 -7.94
C SER A 160 16.03 10.35 -6.83
N ASP A 161 16.13 10.75 -5.58
CA ASP A 161 15.64 9.95 -4.45
C ASP A 161 14.11 9.97 -4.39
N ASN A 162 13.45 11.08 -4.74
CA ASN A 162 12.01 11.19 -4.90
C ASN A 162 11.49 10.28 -6.01
N GLU A 163 12.20 10.18 -7.15
CA GLU A 163 11.85 9.23 -8.24
C GLU A 163 11.89 7.79 -7.77
N LYS A 164 12.93 7.40 -7.01
CA LYS A 164 13.04 6.05 -6.45
C LYS A 164 11.93 5.77 -5.44
N ALA A 165 11.68 6.73 -4.53
CA ALA A 165 10.63 6.60 -3.53
C ALA A 165 9.25 6.47 -4.19
N LEU A 166 8.98 7.29 -5.19
CA LEU A 166 7.72 7.25 -5.95
C LEU A 166 7.56 5.93 -6.72
N SER A 167 8.64 5.41 -7.30
CA SER A 167 8.61 4.10 -7.98
C SER A 167 8.20 2.95 -7.05
N ALA A 168 8.57 3.02 -5.77
CA ALA A 168 8.17 2.04 -4.75
C ALA A 168 6.67 2.12 -4.39
N LEU A 169 6.00 3.24 -4.69
CA LEU A 169 4.58 3.49 -4.41
C LEU A 169 3.67 3.20 -5.62
N LYS A 170 4.20 2.66 -6.70
CA LYS A 170 3.53 2.49 -8.00
C LYS A 170 2.21 1.72 -7.94
N ASN A 171 2.07 0.78 -7.00
CA ASN A 171 0.89 -0.08 -6.88
C ASN A 171 0.18 0.21 -5.55
N PRO A 172 -0.63 1.29 -5.49
CA PRO A 172 -1.31 1.68 -4.27
C PRO A 172 -2.41 0.69 -3.88
N PRO A 173 -2.73 0.56 -2.58
CA PRO A 173 -3.95 -0.05 -2.12
C PRO A 173 -5.18 0.61 -2.78
N SER A 174 -6.28 -0.14 -2.84
CA SER A 174 -7.51 0.28 -3.54
C SER A 174 -8.05 1.65 -3.09
N ALA A 175 -7.91 1.95 -1.78
CA ALA A 175 -8.34 3.22 -1.18
C ALA A 175 -7.55 4.44 -1.67
N TYR A 176 -6.36 4.25 -2.23
CA TYR A 176 -5.46 5.33 -2.66
C TYR A 176 -5.23 5.36 -4.18
N LYS A 177 -6.10 4.68 -4.95
CA LYS A 177 -6.10 4.80 -6.42
C LYS A 177 -6.30 6.26 -6.83
N GLY A 178 -5.48 6.73 -7.77
CA GLY A 178 -5.48 8.13 -8.22
C GLY A 178 -4.52 9.05 -7.46
N CYS A 179 -4.20 8.76 -6.20
CA CYS A 179 -3.22 9.55 -5.44
C CYS A 179 -1.82 9.49 -6.08
N TYR A 180 -1.44 8.34 -6.59
CA TYR A 180 -0.14 8.14 -7.25
C TYR A 180 0.04 9.04 -8.48
N GLU A 181 -0.98 9.17 -9.32
CA GLU A 181 -0.95 10.04 -10.51
C GLU A 181 -0.84 11.53 -10.14
N LEU A 182 -1.52 11.93 -9.06
CA LEU A 182 -1.40 13.30 -8.55
C LEU A 182 0.02 13.58 -8.05
N LEU A 183 0.65 12.60 -7.41
CA LEU A 183 2.02 12.74 -6.92
C LEU A 183 3.05 12.77 -8.08
N LEU A 184 2.81 12.02 -9.16
CA LEU A 184 3.59 12.12 -10.41
C LEU A 184 3.54 13.55 -10.98
N ASN A 185 2.36 14.15 -11.03
CA ASN A 185 2.20 15.53 -11.52
C ASN A 185 2.97 16.54 -10.67
N ILE A 186 3.03 16.36 -9.36
CA ILE A 186 3.78 17.24 -8.46
C ILE A 186 5.28 17.10 -8.76
N LEU A 187 5.79 15.87 -8.93
CA LEU A 187 7.19 15.62 -9.28
C LEU A 187 7.56 16.24 -10.63
N ASP A 188 6.69 16.14 -11.63
CA ASP A 188 6.93 16.75 -12.95
C ASP A 188 6.97 18.28 -12.86
N ASN A 189 6.11 18.90 -12.04
CA ASN A 189 6.13 20.33 -11.80
C ASN A 189 7.39 20.77 -11.05
N ASP A 190 7.84 19.99 -10.05
CA ASP A 190 9.12 20.22 -9.35
C ASP A 190 10.30 20.23 -10.35
N LYS A 191 10.40 19.18 -11.18
CA LYS A 191 11.45 19.10 -12.22
C LYS A 191 11.41 20.30 -13.19
N ASN A 192 10.21 20.71 -13.57
CA ASN A 192 10.05 21.85 -14.46
C ASN A 192 10.55 23.16 -13.83
N ILE A 193 10.34 23.37 -12.52
CA ILE A 193 10.89 24.52 -11.80
C ILE A 193 12.40 24.41 -11.74
N TYR A 194 12.93 23.25 -11.36
CA TYR A 194 14.37 23.02 -11.28
C TYR A 194 15.09 23.26 -12.62
N GLU A 195 14.54 22.74 -13.73
CA GLU A 195 15.11 22.97 -15.06
C GLU A 195 15.15 24.45 -15.45
N LEU A 196 14.12 25.21 -15.08
CA LEU A 196 14.13 26.67 -15.28
C LEU A 196 15.17 27.36 -14.39
N ALA A 197 15.35 26.89 -13.16
CA ALA A 197 16.37 27.42 -12.26
C ALA A 197 17.79 27.14 -12.77
N LYS A 198 18.03 25.93 -13.30
CA LYS A 198 19.30 25.48 -13.86
C LYS A 198 19.63 26.16 -15.18
N ASN A 199 18.65 26.32 -16.07
CA ASN A 199 18.79 26.85 -17.41
C ASN A 199 17.90 28.09 -17.64
N PRO A 200 18.28 29.24 -17.11
CA PRO A 200 17.45 30.43 -17.16
C PRO A 200 17.28 30.99 -18.56
N ILE A 201 16.05 31.42 -18.84
CA ILE A 201 15.72 32.15 -20.05
C ILE A 201 16.39 33.54 -20.02
N SER A 202 16.95 33.98 -21.16
CA SER A 202 17.77 35.20 -21.23
C SER A 202 17.03 36.51 -20.95
N TYR A 203 15.71 36.52 -21.07
CA TYR A 203 14.89 37.70 -20.85
C TYR A 203 14.24 37.68 -19.46
N TYR A 204 14.51 38.67 -18.65
CA TYR A 204 14.06 38.78 -17.27
C TYR A 204 12.52 38.68 -17.12
N ASP A 205 11.76 39.43 -17.90
CA ASP A 205 10.31 39.45 -17.81
C ASP A 205 9.69 38.10 -18.17
N THR A 206 10.21 37.47 -19.23
CA THR A 206 9.77 36.13 -19.65
C THR A 206 10.13 35.08 -18.58
N TYR A 207 11.36 35.17 -18.06
CA TYR A 207 11.79 34.29 -16.98
C TYR A 207 10.91 34.40 -15.75
N THR A 208 10.66 35.63 -15.30
CA THR A 208 9.84 35.89 -14.10
C THR A 208 8.41 35.37 -14.28
N SER A 209 7.81 35.61 -15.44
CA SER A 209 6.46 35.12 -15.76
C SER A 209 6.40 33.57 -15.75
N GLU A 210 7.35 32.92 -16.44
CA GLU A 210 7.44 31.44 -16.47
C GLU A 210 7.69 30.87 -15.08
N TYR A 211 8.55 31.49 -14.30
CA TYR A 211 8.92 31.07 -12.96
C TYR A 211 7.72 31.06 -12.02
N PHE A 212 6.93 32.14 -11.95
CA PHE A 212 5.72 32.17 -11.13
C PHE A 212 4.66 31.19 -11.66
N THR A 213 4.48 31.11 -12.98
CA THR A 213 3.53 30.16 -13.57
C THR A 213 3.85 28.71 -13.21
N ARG A 214 5.13 28.33 -13.15
CA ARG A 214 5.51 26.97 -12.77
C ARG A 214 5.36 26.73 -11.27
N TYR A 215 5.65 27.71 -10.46
CA TYR A 215 5.39 27.62 -9.01
C TYR A 215 3.90 27.47 -8.70
N ASP A 216 3.05 28.27 -9.33
CA ASP A 216 1.61 28.18 -9.16
C ASP A 216 1.09 26.77 -9.52
N LYS A 217 1.59 26.18 -10.61
CA LYS A 217 1.26 24.80 -10.98
C LYS A 217 1.70 23.77 -9.97
N LEU A 218 2.87 23.94 -9.36
CA LEU A 218 3.33 23.05 -8.27
C LEU A 218 2.39 23.16 -7.09
N ASP A 219 2.07 24.37 -6.65
CA ASP A 219 1.19 24.63 -5.50
C ASP A 219 -0.23 24.11 -5.75
N GLU A 220 -0.80 24.40 -6.93
CA GLU A 220 -2.10 23.87 -7.34
C GLU A 220 -2.14 22.33 -7.35
N SER A 221 -1.08 21.68 -7.83
CA SER A 221 -0.99 20.23 -7.85
C SER A 221 -0.93 19.64 -6.45
N PHE A 222 -0.16 20.27 -5.54
CA PHE A 222 -0.08 19.82 -4.15
C PHE A 222 -1.40 20.06 -3.40
N ASN A 223 -2.05 21.21 -3.65
CA ASN A 223 -3.38 21.49 -3.11
C ASN A 223 -4.42 20.49 -3.60
N SER A 224 -4.38 20.11 -4.89
CA SER A 224 -5.26 19.10 -5.47
C SER A 224 -5.06 17.73 -4.79
N LEU A 225 -3.81 17.33 -4.56
CA LEU A 225 -3.51 16.13 -3.79
C LEU A 225 -4.06 16.21 -2.36
N THR A 226 -3.85 17.34 -1.69
CA THR A 226 -4.33 17.55 -0.31
C THR A 226 -5.85 17.46 -0.23
N GLU A 227 -6.57 18.07 -1.18
CA GLU A 227 -8.04 17.96 -1.26
C GLU A 227 -8.50 16.53 -1.52
N HIS A 228 -7.82 15.82 -2.43
CA HIS A 228 -8.13 14.42 -2.70
C HIS A 228 -7.95 13.56 -1.43
N MET A 229 -6.87 13.79 -0.70
CA MET A 229 -6.55 13.07 0.53
C MET A 229 -7.52 13.34 1.68
N LYS A 230 -8.26 14.45 1.70
CA LYS A 230 -9.29 14.73 2.74
C LYS A 230 -10.39 13.67 2.76
N ASN A 231 -10.66 13.05 1.63
CA ASN A 231 -11.70 12.03 1.47
C ASN A 231 -11.16 10.60 1.67
N CYS A 232 -9.88 10.45 1.93
CA CYS A 232 -9.25 9.15 2.17
C CYS A 232 -9.13 8.87 3.67
N ASP A 233 -9.14 7.59 4.03
CA ASP A 233 -8.77 7.15 5.36
C ASP A 233 -7.35 7.64 5.70
N ASN A 234 -7.10 7.93 6.99
CA ASN A 234 -5.78 8.38 7.45
C ASN A 234 -5.29 9.75 6.90
N SER A 235 -6.20 10.62 6.44
CA SER A 235 -5.87 11.97 5.97
C SER A 235 -5.07 12.82 6.98
N SER A 236 -5.27 12.60 8.28
CA SER A 236 -4.53 13.25 9.36
C SER A 236 -3.04 12.86 9.36
N ILE A 237 -2.72 11.60 9.09
CA ILE A 237 -1.35 11.08 8.96
C ILE A 237 -0.68 11.75 7.77
N PHE A 238 -1.36 11.78 6.62
CA PHE A 238 -0.87 12.44 5.42
C PHE A 238 -0.52 13.91 5.68
N ASN A 239 -1.45 14.69 6.22
CA ASN A 239 -1.27 16.11 6.45
C ASN A 239 -0.10 16.41 7.43
N LYS A 240 0.02 15.61 8.48
CA LYS A 240 1.09 15.78 9.48
C LYS A 240 2.46 15.46 8.89
N LEU A 241 2.60 14.30 8.26
CA LEU A 241 3.89 13.83 7.77
C LEU A 241 4.36 14.62 6.54
N SER A 242 3.49 14.91 5.57
CA SER A 242 3.88 15.66 4.38
C SER A 242 4.39 17.05 4.72
N ARG A 243 3.75 17.75 5.66
CA ARG A 243 4.21 19.07 6.14
C ARG A 243 5.54 18.97 6.89
N SER A 244 5.71 17.97 7.75
CA SER A 244 6.96 17.77 8.49
C SER A 244 8.12 17.53 7.53
N TYR A 245 7.96 16.59 6.60
CA TYR A 245 9.01 16.29 5.62
C TYR A 245 9.31 17.43 4.68
N CYS A 246 8.30 18.19 4.24
CA CYS A 246 8.50 19.41 3.46
C CYS A 246 9.34 20.41 4.22
N ALA A 247 9.01 20.68 5.50
CA ALA A 247 9.77 21.58 6.34
C ALA A 247 11.23 21.11 6.56
N ASP A 248 11.44 19.82 6.74
CA ASP A 248 12.77 19.23 6.92
C ASP A 248 13.63 19.40 5.66
N ILE A 249 13.07 19.23 4.45
CA ILE A 249 13.78 19.44 3.19
C ILE A 249 14.18 20.90 3.01
N ILE A 250 13.26 21.83 3.30
CA ILE A 250 13.52 23.27 3.19
C ILE A 250 14.58 23.70 4.20
N ALA A 251 14.53 23.17 5.44
CA ALA A 251 15.49 23.51 6.49
C ALA A 251 16.93 23.06 6.18
N GLN A 252 17.11 22.07 5.29
CA GLN A 252 18.42 21.58 4.85
C GLN A 252 19.05 22.44 3.73
N SER A 253 18.29 23.39 3.16
CA SER A 253 18.82 24.30 2.14
C SER A 253 19.86 25.24 2.73
N ASP A 254 20.99 25.38 2.05
CA ASP A 254 22.02 26.35 2.38
C ASP A 254 21.60 27.79 2.02
N ILE A 255 20.62 27.92 1.13
CA ILE A 255 20.03 29.19 0.72
C ILE A 255 18.90 29.52 1.69
N LYS A 256 19.27 29.93 2.89
CA LYS A 256 18.32 30.53 3.85
C LYS A 256 18.09 31.97 3.46
N ASP A 257 16.88 32.48 3.68
CA ASP A 257 16.50 33.90 3.60
C ASP A 257 17.34 34.82 4.54
N THR A 258 18.50 34.37 4.95
CA THR A 258 19.36 35.05 5.86
C THR A 258 20.30 35.96 5.11
N GLU A 259 20.05 37.23 5.29
CA GLU A 259 21.03 38.32 5.17
C GLU A 259 21.31 38.84 3.76
N ILE A 260 20.24 39.22 3.06
CA ILE A 260 20.32 40.39 2.17
C ILE A 260 19.81 41.57 3.01
N ASN A 261 20.60 42.03 3.98
CA ASN A 261 20.55 43.34 4.59
C ASN A 261 21.68 44.19 4.09
#